data_8aeeb7dee9f32afa1b118dc50d1b34e5
#
_entry.id   8aeeb7dee9f32afa1b118dc50d1b34e5
#
_cell.length_a   1.000
_cell.length_b   1.000
_cell.length_c   1.000
_cell.angle_alpha   90.00
_cell.angle_beta   90.00
_cell.angle_gamma   90.00
#
_symmetry.space_group_name_H-M   'P 1'
#
loop_
_entity.id
_entity.type
_entity.pdbx_description
1 polymer ?
#
loop_
_entity_poly.entity_id
_entity_poly.type
_entity_poly.pdbx_seq_one_letter_code
_entity_poly.pdbx_strand_id
1 'polypeptide(L)'
;MVNGKAKLMREDYCDGLGDCLPACPADAISFVTREAPAYDAAAVEAAKLEKAAKTPAAATSSIISVLKLTDVPVHTGCPGSRAQSFTQQAPAHACPSSASRDLDDVGSSALSQWPIQIKLVPVNAPYFNDADLLIAADCTAYSYSRFHEDFIKGRITLIGCPKLDDGDYSEKLTEIFTSNKIKSIHLVRMMVPCCGGLSKAVANAIAASGKQIPCTITTISPQGEIIRTERI
;
A
#
# COMPACT_ATOMS: atom_id res chain seq x y z
N MET A 1 21.75 15.44 -15.79
CA MET A 1 21.67 16.92 -15.67
C MET A 1 22.77 17.52 -16.51
N VAL A 2 22.45 18.42 -17.43
CA VAL A 2 23.41 19.19 -18.22
C VAL A 2 23.17 20.66 -17.89
N ASN A 3 24.16 21.35 -17.37
CA ASN A 3 24.08 22.76 -16.91
C ASN A 3 22.89 23.03 -15.97
N GLY A 4 22.63 22.12 -15.02
CA GLY A 4 21.55 22.23 -14.04
C GLY A 4 20.13 21.94 -14.58
N LYS A 5 20.01 21.58 -15.86
CA LYS A 5 18.72 21.24 -16.49
C LYS A 5 18.64 19.74 -16.85
N ALA A 6 17.47 19.15 -16.75
CA ALA A 6 17.22 17.81 -17.27
C ALA A 6 17.31 17.86 -18.80
N LYS A 7 18.04 16.95 -19.42
CA LYS A 7 18.18 16.82 -20.86
C LYS A 7 18.18 15.35 -21.23
N LEU A 8 17.43 15.00 -22.29
CA LEU A 8 17.50 13.68 -22.89
C LEU A 8 18.91 13.48 -23.47
N MET A 9 19.62 12.46 -22.99
CA MET A 9 21.02 12.21 -23.36
C MET A 9 21.16 11.35 -24.63
N ARG A 10 20.17 10.53 -24.91
CA ARG A 10 20.10 9.66 -26.09
C ARG A 10 18.68 9.69 -26.64
N GLU A 11 18.54 9.86 -27.93
CA GLU A 11 17.26 10.02 -28.62
C GLU A 11 16.46 8.70 -28.72
N ASP A 12 17.17 7.57 -28.80
CA ASP A 12 16.66 6.21 -28.81
C ASP A 12 16.14 5.71 -27.44
N TYR A 13 16.18 6.55 -26.39
CA TYR A 13 15.67 6.25 -25.04
C TYR A 13 14.25 6.80 -24.79
N CYS A 14 13.70 7.53 -25.75
CA CYS A 14 12.34 8.06 -25.64
C CYS A 14 11.37 7.14 -26.41
N ASP A 15 10.41 6.57 -25.72
CA ASP A 15 9.33 5.76 -26.30
C ASP A 15 8.22 6.60 -26.95
N GLY A 16 8.22 7.92 -26.72
CA GLY A 16 7.24 8.84 -27.27
C GLY A 16 5.85 8.80 -26.63
N LEU A 17 5.63 7.99 -25.58
CA LEU A 17 4.32 7.84 -24.92
C LEU A 17 3.88 9.08 -24.13
N GLY A 18 4.83 9.95 -23.75
CA GLY A 18 4.50 11.20 -23.06
C GLY A 18 4.22 11.07 -21.56
N ASP A 19 4.41 9.91 -20.96
CA ASP A 19 4.17 9.65 -19.53
C ASP A 19 4.98 10.55 -18.57
N CYS A 20 6.07 11.12 -19.08
CA CYS A 20 6.89 12.06 -18.30
C CYS A 20 6.28 13.48 -18.21
N LEU A 21 5.32 13.84 -19.06
CA LEU A 21 4.75 15.19 -19.13
C LEU A 21 3.91 15.56 -17.90
N PRO A 22 2.94 14.73 -17.48
CA PRO A 22 2.15 15.02 -16.29
C PRO A 22 2.95 14.92 -14.99
N ALA A 23 4.13 14.27 -15.03
CA ALA A 23 4.98 14.10 -13.86
C ALA A 23 5.86 15.32 -13.54
N CYS A 24 5.91 16.36 -14.38
CA CYS A 24 6.71 17.55 -14.13
C CYS A 24 5.91 18.66 -13.43
N PRO A 25 6.06 18.87 -12.12
CA PRO A 25 5.28 19.86 -11.37
C PRO A 25 5.66 21.31 -11.73
N ALA A 26 6.77 21.52 -12.44
CA ALA A 26 7.27 22.82 -12.84
C ALA A 26 7.00 23.16 -14.31
N ASP A 27 6.23 22.32 -15.02
CA ASP A 27 5.96 22.45 -16.47
C ASP A 27 7.24 22.75 -17.30
N ALA A 28 8.37 22.15 -16.89
CA ALA A 28 9.70 22.43 -17.43
C ALA A 28 10.06 21.48 -18.59
N ILE A 29 9.15 20.57 -18.97
CA ILE A 29 9.36 19.62 -20.06
C ILE A 29 8.59 20.13 -21.28
N SER A 30 9.31 20.41 -22.33
CA SER A 30 8.76 20.70 -23.65
C SER A 30 9.24 19.67 -24.66
N PHE A 31 8.42 19.37 -25.65
CA PHE A 31 8.78 18.45 -26.74
C PHE A 31 8.73 19.14 -28.08
N VAL A 32 9.57 18.63 -28.96
CA VAL A 32 9.67 19.09 -30.33
C VAL A 32 9.50 17.86 -31.22
N THR A 33 8.58 17.93 -32.18
CA THR A 33 8.41 16.86 -33.19
C THR A 33 9.57 16.92 -34.17
N ARG A 34 10.31 15.80 -34.27
CA ARG A 34 11.42 15.65 -35.23
C ARG A 34 11.59 14.17 -35.59
N GLU A 35 12.29 13.88 -36.67
CA GLU A 35 12.74 12.53 -36.95
C GLU A 35 13.78 12.11 -35.92
N ALA A 36 13.54 10.96 -35.25
CA ALA A 36 14.42 10.38 -34.26
C ALA A 36 14.59 8.87 -34.53
N PRO A 37 15.71 8.27 -34.09
CA PRO A 37 15.87 6.81 -34.13
C PRO A 37 14.74 6.11 -33.34
N ALA A 38 14.40 4.89 -33.79
CA ALA A 38 13.43 4.07 -33.11
C ALA A 38 13.88 3.75 -31.66
N TYR A 39 12.91 3.63 -30.74
CA TYR A 39 13.17 3.26 -29.35
C TYR A 39 13.87 1.91 -29.23
N ASP A 40 14.98 1.86 -28.51
CA ASP A 40 15.76 0.65 -28.26
C ASP A 40 15.64 0.20 -26.81
N ALA A 41 14.69 -0.70 -26.57
CA ALA A 41 14.43 -1.26 -25.25
C ALA A 41 15.67 -2.00 -24.68
N ALA A 42 16.41 -2.72 -25.53
CA ALA A 42 17.57 -3.50 -25.10
C ALA A 42 18.72 -2.59 -24.64
N ALA A 43 18.96 -1.48 -25.35
CA ALA A 43 19.94 -0.49 -24.95
C ALA A 43 19.57 0.24 -23.66
N VAL A 44 18.27 0.47 -23.41
CA VAL A 44 17.78 1.07 -22.16
C VAL A 44 18.00 0.12 -20.97
N GLU A 45 17.72 -1.17 -21.12
CA GLU A 45 17.96 -2.17 -20.08
C GLU A 45 19.45 -2.33 -19.78
N ALA A 46 20.29 -2.41 -20.81
CA ALA A 46 21.75 -2.47 -20.63
C ALA A 46 22.27 -1.26 -19.86
N ALA A 47 21.80 -0.06 -20.18
CA ALA A 47 22.20 1.16 -19.49
C ALA A 47 21.72 1.25 -18.04
N LYS A 48 20.54 0.65 -17.73
CA LYS A 48 20.06 0.52 -16.33
C LYS A 48 20.96 -0.39 -15.52
N LEU A 49 21.35 -1.54 -16.09
CA LEU A 49 22.28 -2.49 -15.45
C LEU A 49 23.67 -1.87 -15.23
N GLU A 50 24.19 -1.15 -16.21
CA GLU A 50 25.48 -0.47 -16.10
C GLU A 50 25.50 0.65 -15.05
N LYS A 51 24.40 1.39 -14.91
CA LYS A 51 24.23 2.38 -13.84
C LYS A 51 24.15 1.72 -12.47
N ALA A 52 23.44 0.61 -12.33
CA ALA A 52 23.38 -0.14 -11.08
C ALA A 52 24.76 -0.67 -10.65
N ALA A 53 25.61 -1.08 -11.61
CA ALA A 53 26.97 -1.56 -11.36
C ALA A 53 27.97 -0.43 -11.04
N LYS A 54 27.72 0.80 -11.51
CA LYS A 54 28.60 1.97 -11.33
C LYS A 54 28.29 2.86 -10.14
N THR A 55 27.23 2.56 -9.36
CA THR A 55 26.92 3.30 -8.14
C THR A 55 27.87 2.79 -7.03
N PRO A 56 28.90 3.55 -6.64
CA PRO A 56 29.75 3.11 -5.54
C PRO A 56 28.94 3.16 -4.24
N ALA A 57 29.06 2.11 -3.45
CA ALA A 57 28.40 1.90 -2.17
C ALA A 57 28.80 2.90 -1.05
N ALA A 58 29.30 4.08 -1.40
CA ALA A 58 29.95 4.99 -0.47
C ALA A 58 29.13 6.23 -0.04
N ALA A 59 27.92 6.44 -0.59
CA ALA A 59 27.13 7.64 -0.25
C ALA A 59 25.89 7.38 0.62
N THR A 60 25.61 6.14 1.02
CA THR A 60 24.43 5.78 1.83
C THR A 60 24.78 5.44 3.28
N SER A 61 26.03 5.62 3.69
CA SER A 61 26.51 5.14 5.00
C SER A 61 26.19 6.04 6.20
N SER A 62 25.63 7.23 6.01
CA SER A 62 25.45 8.16 7.14
C SER A 62 24.03 8.23 7.73
N ILE A 63 23.04 7.56 7.14
CA ILE A 63 21.66 7.57 7.68
C ILE A 63 21.19 6.18 8.16
N ILE A 64 21.95 5.11 7.84
CA ILE A 64 21.54 3.71 8.14
C ILE A 64 22.09 3.20 9.49
N SER A 65 22.83 4.01 10.24
CA SER A 65 23.44 3.58 11.52
C SER A 65 22.45 3.39 12.69
N VAL A 66 21.15 3.57 12.50
CA VAL A 66 20.14 3.46 13.59
C VAL A 66 19.24 2.22 13.45
N LEU A 67 19.28 1.51 12.32
CA LEU A 67 18.45 0.32 12.15
C LEU A 67 19.34 -0.89 11.84
N LYS A 68 19.68 -1.68 12.87
CA LYS A 68 20.17 -3.06 12.70
C LYS A 68 19.05 -3.90 12.07
N LEU A 69 19.00 -3.95 10.73
CA LEU A 69 18.23 -4.98 10.04
C LEU A 69 19.12 -6.21 9.88
N THR A 70 18.81 -7.24 10.63
CA THR A 70 19.32 -8.61 10.41
C THR A 70 18.76 -9.18 9.12
N ASP A 71 19.64 -9.71 8.29
CA ASP A 71 19.48 -10.58 7.13
C ASP A 71 18.06 -10.77 6.57
N VAL A 72 17.76 -10.04 5.49
CA VAL A 72 16.60 -10.31 4.64
C VAL A 72 17.09 -10.47 3.20
N PRO A 73 16.77 -11.57 2.50
CA PRO A 73 17.20 -11.78 1.12
C PRO A 73 16.67 -10.70 0.19
N VAL A 74 17.54 -10.20 -0.68
CA VAL A 74 17.24 -9.16 -1.67
C VAL A 74 16.30 -9.74 -2.73
N HIS A 75 15.01 -9.48 -2.59
CA HIS A 75 14.05 -9.72 -3.66
C HIS A 75 13.85 -8.44 -4.49
N THR A 76 14.03 -8.59 -5.80
CA THR A 76 13.82 -7.54 -6.80
C THR A 76 12.33 -7.21 -6.94
N GLY A 77 11.86 -6.22 -6.19
CA GLY A 77 10.51 -5.69 -6.25
C GLY A 77 10.45 -4.25 -5.76
N CYS A 78 9.39 -3.50 -6.12
CA CYS A 78 9.18 -2.15 -5.62
C CYS A 78 9.14 -2.16 -4.08
N PRO A 79 9.89 -1.29 -3.37
CA PRO A 79 9.89 -1.26 -1.90
C PRO A 79 8.50 -1.10 -1.26
N GLY A 80 7.56 -0.44 -1.95
CA GLY A 80 6.20 -0.22 -1.49
C GLY A 80 5.30 -1.45 -1.50
N SER A 81 5.67 -2.50 -2.26
CA SER A 81 4.90 -3.76 -2.35
C SER A 81 5.47 -4.89 -1.49
N ARG A 82 6.54 -4.62 -0.73
CA ARG A 82 7.19 -5.62 0.11
C ARG A 82 6.39 -5.84 1.38
N ALA A 83 6.12 -7.12 1.70
CA ALA A 83 5.46 -7.48 2.97
C ALA A 83 6.35 -7.09 4.16
N GLN A 84 5.81 -6.31 5.08
CA GLN A 84 6.45 -5.88 6.31
C GLN A 84 5.48 -6.07 7.47
N SER A 85 6.00 -6.51 8.62
CA SER A 85 5.25 -6.54 9.87
C SER A 85 5.88 -5.57 10.85
N PHE A 86 5.04 -4.85 11.59
CA PHE A 86 5.48 -3.88 12.59
C PHE A 86 5.15 -4.42 13.98
N THR A 87 6.14 -4.47 14.85
CA THR A 87 5.89 -4.67 16.26
C THR A 87 5.52 -3.32 16.88
N GLN A 88 4.34 -3.21 17.43
CA GLN A 88 3.96 -2.00 18.18
C GLN A 88 4.86 -1.89 19.40
N GLN A 89 5.89 -1.06 19.31
CA GLN A 89 6.64 -0.65 20.49
C GLN A 89 5.83 0.46 21.18
N ALA A 90 5.56 0.29 22.46
CA ALA A 90 5.09 1.37 23.28
C ALA A 90 6.06 2.57 23.12
N PRO A 91 5.58 3.83 23.07
CA PRO A 91 6.44 4.99 22.84
C PRO A 91 7.42 5.14 24.01
N ALA A 92 8.63 4.61 23.84
CA ALA A 92 9.75 4.91 24.70
C ALA A 92 10.46 6.13 24.09
N HIS A 93 10.07 7.32 24.51
CA HIS A 93 10.90 8.54 24.54
C HIS A 93 10.01 9.74 24.88
N ALA A 94 9.72 9.90 26.16
CA ALA A 94 9.45 11.22 26.70
C ALA A 94 10.79 11.97 26.80
N CYS A 95 11.01 12.98 25.96
CA CYS A 95 12.03 13.99 26.23
C CYS A 95 11.60 14.80 27.47
N PRO A 96 12.41 14.91 28.55
CA PRO A 96 12.02 15.66 29.72
C PRO A 96 12.36 17.15 29.51
N SER A 97 11.54 17.88 28.79
CA SER A 97 11.45 19.33 28.88
C SER A 97 10.42 19.94 27.96
N SER A 98 9.19 20.03 28.41
CA SER A 98 8.34 21.21 28.30
C SER A 98 6.96 20.90 28.86
N ALA A 99 6.45 21.84 29.65
CA ALA A 99 5.26 21.77 30.46
C ALA A 99 4.04 21.21 29.73
N SER A 100 3.45 20.19 30.33
CA SER A 100 2.02 19.86 30.45
C SER A 100 1.08 20.49 29.39
N ARG A 101 0.87 19.76 28.32
CA ARG A 101 -0.45 19.54 27.73
C ARG A 101 -0.65 18.04 27.76
N ASP A 102 -1.81 17.60 28.19
CA ASP A 102 -2.23 16.21 28.16
C ASP A 102 -2.23 15.72 26.71
N LEU A 103 -1.06 15.31 26.20
CA LEU A 103 -0.84 14.72 24.89
C LEU A 103 -0.89 13.19 24.94
N ASP A 104 -1.40 12.65 26.04
CA ASP A 104 -1.53 11.20 26.25
C ASP A 104 -2.62 10.56 25.37
N ASP A 105 -3.34 11.34 24.55
CA ASP A 105 -4.39 10.84 23.66
C ASP A 105 -4.14 11.13 22.16
N VAL A 106 -2.90 11.36 21.75
CA VAL A 106 -2.56 11.29 20.33
C VAL A 106 -2.38 9.83 19.97
N GLY A 107 -3.46 9.19 19.54
CA GLY A 107 -3.50 7.78 19.18
C GLY A 107 -2.35 7.40 18.24
N SER A 108 -1.48 6.52 18.70
CA SER A 108 -0.44 5.91 17.86
C SER A 108 -1.09 5.06 16.78
N SER A 109 -0.43 4.94 15.62
CA SER A 109 -0.92 4.05 14.55
C SER A 109 -1.04 2.62 15.07
N ALA A 110 -2.22 2.02 14.90
CA ALA A 110 -2.47 0.62 15.23
C ALA A 110 -2.14 -0.32 14.06
N LEU A 111 -1.60 0.20 12.96
CA LEU A 111 -1.24 -0.60 11.80
C LEU A 111 -0.05 -1.51 12.12
N SER A 112 -0.18 -2.79 11.79
CA SER A 112 0.82 -3.81 12.14
C SER A 112 1.54 -4.41 10.93
N GLN A 113 1.13 -4.06 9.70
CA GLN A 113 1.76 -4.59 8.49
C GLN A 113 1.71 -3.60 7.31
N TRP A 114 2.50 -3.90 6.29
CA TRP A 114 2.54 -3.23 5.00
C TRP A 114 2.82 -4.25 3.88
N PRO A 115 2.32 -4.10 2.67
CA PRO A 115 1.34 -3.10 2.20
C PRO A 115 -0.09 -3.38 2.71
N ILE A 116 -0.98 -2.38 2.57
CA ILE A 116 -2.39 -2.47 2.99
C ILE A 116 -3.36 -2.57 1.81
N GLN A 117 -2.98 -2.11 0.64
CA GLN A 117 -3.81 -2.19 -0.56
C GLN A 117 -3.99 -3.64 -1.02
N ILE A 118 -5.24 -4.07 -1.23
CA ILE A 118 -5.56 -5.45 -1.65
C ILE A 118 -4.77 -5.85 -2.89
N LYS A 119 -4.63 -4.97 -3.86
CA LYS A 119 -3.90 -5.26 -5.10
C LYS A 119 -2.39 -5.41 -4.92
N LEU A 120 -1.81 -4.77 -3.92
CA LEU A 120 -0.36 -4.77 -3.67
C LEU A 120 0.09 -5.86 -2.73
N VAL A 121 -0.79 -6.32 -1.83
CA VAL A 121 -0.41 -7.30 -0.80
C VAL A 121 -0.04 -8.65 -1.42
N PRO A 122 1.07 -9.28 -1.01
CA PRO A 122 1.39 -10.65 -1.44
C PRO A 122 0.38 -11.67 -0.89
N VAL A 123 -0.02 -12.64 -1.71
CA VAL A 123 -1.01 -13.67 -1.32
C VAL A 123 -0.56 -14.48 -0.10
N ASN A 124 0.72 -14.84 -0.06
CA ASN A 124 1.30 -15.71 0.98
C ASN A 124 2.14 -14.91 2.00
N ALA A 125 1.64 -13.74 2.44
CA ALA A 125 2.37 -12.98 3.44
C ALA A 125 2.27 -13.66 4.82
N PRO A 126 3.39 -13.72 5.59
CA PRO A 126 3.43 -14.42 6.88
C PRO A 126 2.41 -13.92 7.91
N TYR A 127 2.03 -12.64 7.82
CA TYR A 127 1.09 -12.03 8.75
C TYR A 127 -0.37 -12.49 8.55
N PHE A 128 -0.70 -13.22 7.49
CA PHE A 128 -2.05 -13.76 7.29
C PHE A 128 -2.34 -15.01 8.11
N ASN A 129 -1.32 -15.71 8.60
CA ASN A 129 -1.53 -16.94 9.36
C ASN A 129 -2.17 -16.66 10.72
N ASP A 130 -3.29 -17.32 10.99
CA ASP A 130 -4.11 -17.15 12.22
C ASP A 130 -4.54 -15.68 12.46
N ALA A 131 -4.73 -14.90 11.38
CA ALA A 131 -5.07 -13.49 11.48
C ALA A 131 -6.57 -13.25 11.58
N ASP A 132 -6.93 -12.23 12.36
CA ASP A 132 -8.18 -11.50 12.23
C ASP A 132 -7.99 -10.43 11.16
N LEU A 133 -8.79 -10.48 10.10
CA LEU A 133 -8.62 -9.65 8.93
C LEU A 133 -9.61 -8.48 8.93
N LEU A 134 -9.10 -7.27 8.76
CA LEU A 134 -9.92 -6.10 8.43
C LEU A 134 -9.86 -5.86 6.93
N ILE A 135 -11.02 -5.81 6.27
CA ILE A 135 -11.15 -5.35 4.89
C ILE A 135 -11.95 -4.06 4.91
N ALA A 136 -11.38 -2.95 4.50
CA ALA A 136 -12.01 -1.66 4.61
C ALA A 136 -12.05 -0.90 3.28
N ALA A 137 -13.14 -0.20 3.03
CA ALA A 137 -13.18 0.75 1.92
C ALA A 137 -12.29 1.96 2.23
N ASP A 138 -11.55 2.46 1.24
CA ASP A 138 -10.56 3.54 1.41
C ASP A 138 -11.09 4.77 2.15
N CYS A 139 -12.36 5.12 1.95
CA CYS A 139 -12.97 6.29 2.58
C CYS A 139 -13.26 6.11 4.08
N THR A 140 -13.31 4.88 4.60
CA THR A 140 -13.82 4.61 5.95
C THR A 140 -12.94 5.19 7.06
N ALA A 141 -11.62 5.10 6.90
CA ALA A 141 -10.67 5.64 7.87
C ALA A 141 -10.68 7.17 7.94
N TYR A 142 -11.05 7.83 6.84
CA TYR A 142 -11.17 9.29 6.80
C TYR A 142 -12.50 9.79 7.38
N SER A 143 -13.55 8.96 7.32
CA SER A 143 -14.87 9.33 7.84
C SER A 143 -15.02 9.04 9.32
N TYR A 144 -14.42 7.96 9.82
CA TYR A 144 -14.57 7.51 11.21
C TYR A 144 -13.33 7.84 12.05
N SER A 145 -13.46 8.75 13.00
CA SER A 145 -12.33 9.33 13.75
C SER A 145 -11.52 8.33 14.58
N ARG A 146 -12.15 7.28 15.12
CA ARG A 146 -11.51 6.24 15.95
C ARG A 146 -11.15 4.97 15.18
N PHE A 147 -10.89 5.10 13.87
CA PHE A 147 -10.70 3.95 13.00
C PHE A 147 -9.56 3.03 13.43
N HIS A 148 -8.46 3.59 13.89
CA HIS A 148 -7.31 2.81 14.37
C HIS A 148 -7.64 1.99 15.62
N GLU A 149 -8.36 2.57 16.59
CA GLU A 149 -8.70 1.91 17.83
C GLU A 149 -9.76 0.82 17.64
N ASP A 150 -10.84 1.15 16.92
CA ASP A 150 -12.02 0.30 16.87
C ASP A 150 -11.94 -0.77 15.76
N PHE A 151 -11.20 -0.49 14.68
CA PHE A 151 -11.15 -1.38 13.54
C PHE A 151 -9.76 -1.95 13.24
N ILE A 152 -8.68 -1.16 13.26
CA ILE A 152 -7.35 -1.63 12.88
C ILE A 152 -6.67 -2.43 13.98
N LYS A 153 -6.82 -2.01 15.23
CA LYS A 153 -6.12 -2.60 16.38
C LYS A 153 -6.31 -4.12 16.46
N GLY A 154 -5.19 -4.85 16.43
CA GLY A 154 -5.17 -6.31 16.50
C GLY A 154 -5.60 -7.03 15.21
N ARG A 155 -5.77 -6.33 14.09
CA ARG A 155 -6.15 -6.92 12.81
C ARG A 155 -5.15 -6.64 11.72
N ILE A 156 -5.04 -7.58 10.79
CA ILE A 156 -4.33 -7.37 9.53
C ILE A 156 -5.26 -6.60 8.60
N THR A 157 -4.81 -5.45 8.13
CA THR A 157 -5.66 -4.47 7.43
C THR A 157 -5.44 -4.52 5.93
N LEU A 158 -6.52 -4.71 5.18
CA LEU A 158 -6.57 -4.58 3.73
C LEU A 158 -7.54 -3.47 3.35
N ILE A 159 -7.17 -2.64 2.38
CA ILE A 159 -8.03 -1.56 1.90
C ILE A 159 -8.20 -1.61 0.38
N GLY A 160 -9.26 -1.01 -0.11
CA GLY A 160 -9.50 -0.87 -1.53
C GLY A 160 -10.77 -0.09 -1.86
N CYS A 161 -10.83 0.44 -3.07
CA CYS A 161 -11.99 1.15 -3.59
C CYS A 161 -12.51 0.50 -4.88
N PRO A 162 -13.65 -0.22 -4.85
CA PRO A 162 -14.16 -0.90 -6.04
C PRO A 162 -14.66 0.06 -7.15
N LYS A 163 -14.65 1.37 -6.88
CA LYS A 163 -14.98 2.40 -7.88
C LYS A 163 -13.76 2.96 -8.60
N LEU A 164 -12.62 3.02 -7.91
CA LEU A 164 -11.38 3.60 -8.43
C LEU A 164 -10.45 2.53 -8.99
N ASP A 165 -10.44 1.36 -8.38
CA ASP A 165 -9.58 0.26 -8.81
C ASP A 165 -10.21 -0.52 -9.96
N ASP A 166 -9.40 -0.83 -10.96
CA ASP A 166 -9.82 -1.69 -12.07
C ASP A 166 -10.00 -3.14 -11.62
N GLY A 167 -11.05 -3.80 -12.12
CA GLY A 167 -11.33 -5.22 -11.90
C GLY A 167 -12.04 -5.53 -10.59
N ASP A 168 -12.12 -6.82 -10.27
CA ASP A 168 -12.78 -7.35 -9.08
C ASP A 168 -11.75 -7.86 -8.08
N TYR A 169 -11.96 -7.60 -6.80
CA TYR A 169 -11.13 -8.12 -5.71
C TYR A 169 -11.37 -9.60 -5.40
N SER A 170 -12.45 -10.20 -5.93
CA SER A 170 -12.86 -11.56 -5.59
C SER A 170 -11.76 -12.59 -5.84
N GLU A 171 -11.06 -12.51 -6.98
CA GLU A 171 -9.97 -13.44 -7.31
C GLU A 171 -8.84 -13.35 -6.28
N LYS A 172 -8.32 -12.15 -6.08
CA LYS A 172 -7.21 -11.90 -5.15
C LYS A 172 -7.54 -12.30 -3.71
N LEU A 173 -8.75 -11.96 -3.26
CA LEU A 173 -9.22 -12.33 -1.92
C LEU A 173 -9.43 -13.84 -1.81
N THR A 174 -9.92 -14.51 -2.86
CA THR A 174 -10.05 -15.98 -2.88
C THR A 174 -8.68 -16.65 -2.71
N GLU A 175 -7.66 -16.18 -3.43
CA GLU A 175 -6.29 -16.69 -3.28
C GLU A 175 -5.77 -16.50 -1.86
N ILE A 176 -5.96 -15.32 -1.25
CA ILE A 176 -5.56 -15.05 0.13
C ILE A 176 -6.28 -15.97 1.10
N PHE A 177 -7.61 -16.11 0.97
CA PHE A 177 -8.40 -16.93 1.89
C PHE A 177 -8.11 -18.44 1.72
N THR A 178 -7.84 -18.90 0.51
CA THR A 178 -7.50 -20.29 0.24
C THR A 178 -6.11 -20.64 0.78
N SER A 179 -5.13 -19.77 0.55
CA SER A 179 -3.72 -20.04 0.86
C SER A 179 -3.38 -19.85 2.33
N ASN A 180 -4.17 -19.09 3.09
CA ASN A 180 -3.85 -18.74 4.47
C ASN A 180 -4.95 -19.17 5.45
N LYS A 181 -4.58 -19.35 6.71
CA LYS A 181 -5.54 -19.66 7.79
C LYS A 181 -6.07 -18.36 8.39
N ILE A 182 -7.16 -17.84 7.85
CA ILE A 182 -7.85 -16.66 8.36
C ILE A 182 -8.84 -17.04 9.46
N LYS A 183 -8.79 -16.37 10.61
CA LYS A 183 -9.69 -16.61 11.75
C LYS A 183 -11.06 -15.97 11.56
N SER A 184 -11.05 -14.70 11.20
CA SER A 184 -12.27 -13.92 11.01
C SER A 184 -12.04 -12.79 10.00
N ILE A 185 -13.13 -12.29 9.43
CA ILE A 185 -13.12 -11.12 8.55
C ILE A 185 -14.03 -10.06 9.15
N HIS A 186 -13.53 -8.84 9.27
CA HIS A 186 -14.33 -7.66 9.53
C HIS A 186 -14.32 -6.76 8.30
N LEU A 187 -15.44 -6.67 7.61
CA LEU A 187 -15.62 -5.79 6.47
C LEU A 187 -16.18 -4.44 6.95
N VAL A 188 -15.50 -3.36 6.66
CA VAL A 188 -15.97 -2.00 6.94
C VAL A 188 -16.16 -1.24 5.63
N ARG A 189 -17.37 -0.72 5.42
CA ARG A 189 -17.75 -0.03 4.20
C ARG A 189 -18.52 1.25 4.46
N MET A 190 -18.54 2.14 3.49
CA MET A 190 -19.40 3.32 3.52
C MET A 190 -20.83 3.00 3.11
N MET A 191 -21.76 3.79 3.62
CA MET A 191 -23.19 3.75 3.24
C MET A 191 -23.40 4.43 1.88
N VAL A 192 -22.65 4.00 0.86
CA VAL A 192 -22.76 4.53 -0.51
C VAL A 192 -22.79 3.37 -1.52
N PRO A 193 -23.48 3.53 -2.66
CA PRO A 193 -23.68 2.42 -3.62
C PRO A 193 -22.37 1.80 -4.12
N CYS A 194 -21.32 2.59 -4.35
CA CYS A 194 -20.05 2.09 -4.87
C CYS A 194 -19.35 1.08 -3.93
N CYS A 195 -19.55 1.18 -2.61
CA CYS A 195 -18.99 0.23 -1.65
C CYS A 195 -19.67 -1.14 -1.65
N GLY A 196 -20.81 -1.29 -2.34
CA GLY A 196 -21.47 -2.58 -2.53
C GLY A 196 -20.60 -3.61 -3.24
N GLY A 197 -19.74 -3.16 -4.16
CA GLY A 197 -18.77 -4.01 -4.86
C GLY A 197 -17.80 -4.72 -3.93
N LEU A 198 -17.31 -4.04 -2.90
CA LEU A 198 -16.39 -4.64 -1.92
C LEU A 198 -17.08 -5.75 -1.10
N SER A 199 -18.34 -5.54 -0.69
CA SER A 199 -19.11 -6.56 0.03
C SER A 199 -19.35 -7.79 -0.84
N LYS A 200 -19.68 -7.59 -2.11
CA LYS A 200 -19.87 -8.68 -3.07
C LYS A 200 -18.57 -9.46 -3.29
N ALA A 201 -17.45 -8.76 -3.45
CA ALA A 201 -16.15 -9.39 -3.63
C ALA A 201 -15.74 -10.26 -2.43
N VAL A 202 -15.95 -9.78 -1.20
CA VAL A 202 -15.65 -10.55 0.02
C VAL A 202 -16.56 -11.78 0.11
N ALA A 203 -17.88 -11.64 -0.13
CA ALA A 203 -18.81 -12.76 -0.09
C ALA A 203 -18.48 -13.83 -1.13
N ASN A 204 -18.17 -13.42 -2.37
CA ASN A 204 -17.73 -14.31 -3.43
C ASN A 204 -16.43 -15.04 -3.07
N ALA A 205 -15.47 -14.32 -2.50
CA ALA A 205 -14.18 -14.90 -2.13
C ALA A 205 -14.30 -15.91 -0.99
N ILE A 206 -15.14 -15.65 0.02
CA ILE A 206 -15.43 -16.63 1.09
C ILE A 206 -16.06 -17.89 0.48
N ALA A 207 -17.08 -17.73 -0.37
CA ALA A 207 -17.74 -18.86 -1.01
C ALA A 207 -16.77 -19.68 -1.89
N ALA A 208 -15.95 -18.99 -2.70
CA ALA A 208 -14.99 -19.64 -3.60
C ALA A 208 -13.81 -20.31 -2.86
N SER A 209 -13.43 -19.83 -1.69
CA SER A 209 -12.36 -20.42 -0.88
C SER A 209 -12.73 -21.79 -0.28
N GLY A 210 -14.01 -22.13 -0.24
CA GLY A 210 -14.51 -23.36 0.39
C GLY A 210 -14.37 -23.39 1.92
N LYS A 211 -13.98 -22.27 2.55
CA LYS A 211 -13.78 -22.16 4.00
C LYS A 211 -14.95 -21.44 4.65
N GLN A 212 -15.33 -21.87 5.84
CA GLN A 212 -16.30 -21.15 6.66
C GLN A 212 -15.57 -20.13 7.52
N ILE A 213 -15.43 -18.91 7.03
CA ILE A 213 -14.75 -17.82 7.73
C ILE A 213 -15.85 -16.89 8.26
N PRO A 214 -15.98 -16.70 9.59
CA PRO A 214 -16.96 -15.79 10.15
C PRO A 214 -16.69 -14.37 9.66
N CYS A 215 -17.70 -13.71 9.11
CA CYS A 215 -17.58 -12.37 8.58
C CYS A 215 -18.56 -11.41 9.27
N THR A 216 -18.06 -10.28 9.72
CA THR A 216 -18.85 -9.17 10.26
C THR A 216 -18.76 -7.98 9.31
N ILE A 217 -19.89 -7.37 8.98
CA ILE A 217 -19.96 -6.18 8.11
C ILE A 217 -20.40 -4.98 8.93
N THR A 218 -19.60 -3.93 8.96
CA THR A 218 -19.96 -2.64 9.53
C THR A 218 -20.12 -1.60 8.43
N THR A 219 -21.23 -0.89 8.44
CA THR A 219 -21.53 0.19 7.49
C THR A 219 -21.45 1.54 8.21
N ILE A 220 -20.66 2.46 7.65
CA ILE A 220 -20.38 3.80 8.18
C ILE A 220 -21.02 4.83 7.26
N SER A 221 -21.65 5.87 7.84
CA SER A 221 -22.15 7.02 7.10
C SER A 221 -21.02 7.96 6.67
N PRO A 222 -21.25 8.84 5.68
CA PRO A 222 -20.29 9.89 5.34
C PRO A 222 -19.95 10.84 6.49
N GLN A 223 -20.81 10.94 7.50
CA GLN A 223 -20.63 11.74 8.71
C GLN A 223 -19.79 11.01 9.78
N GLY A 224 -19.42 9.75 9.54
CA GLY A 224 -18.60 8.97 10.46
C GLY A 224 -19.40 8.23 11.55
N GLU A 225 -20.70 7.99 11.33
CA GLU A 225 -21.53 7.24 12.26
C GLU A 225 -21.62 5.76 11.84
N ILE A 226 -21.55 4.85 12.78
CA ILE A 226 -21.82 3.43 12.53
C ILE A 226 -23.34 3.24 12.40
N ILE A 227 -23.79 2.95 11.19
CA ILE A 227 -25.22 2.80 10.90
C ILE A 227 -25.70 1.37 11.19
N ARG A 228 -24.85 0.39 10.90
CA ARG A 228 -25.24 -1.03 11.00
C ARG A 228 -24.02 -1.91 11.16
N THR A 229 -24.15 -2.95 11.98
CA THR A 229 -23.20 -4.06 12.07
C THR A 229 -23.94 -5.37 11.98
N GLU A 230 -23.55 -6.24 11.05
CA GLU A 230 -24.18 -7.55 10.78
C GLU A 230 -23.13 -8.65 10.76
N ARG A 231 -23.54 -9.87 11.09
CA ARG A 231 -22.72 -11.07 10.91
C ARG A 231 -23.33 -11.95 9.83
N ILE A 232 -22.50 -12.47 8.97
CA ILE A 232 -22.84 -13.40 7.91
C ILE A 232 -21.96 -14.65 7.98
#